data_185daad690d2afc9611f8762dba8badb
#
_entry.id   185daad690d2afc9611f8762dba8badb
#
_cell.length_a   1.000
_cell.length_b   1.000
_cell.length_c   1.000
_cell.angle_alpha   90.00
_cell.angle_beta   90.00
_cell.angle_gamma   90.00
#
_symmetry.space_group_name_H-M   'P 1'
#
loop_
_entity.id
_entity.type
_entity.pdbx_description
1 polymer ?
#
loop_
_entity_poly.entity_id
_entity_poly.type
_entity_poly.pdbx_seq_one_letter_code
_entity_poly.pdbx_strand_id
1 'polypeptide(L)'
;FPLPYRYFKEAVPRTDVNISYNYQNRPEYTRNIISTSYGYVGNVKNRFYYQVYPIQMNIVNLFNLDQDFYNTLANDPFLRNAYQNHFDLGSGGTLYYTTNSESIPKTTYFYTRFQLDIAGNLLSAFKPLMQKDSKGAGMIWNTPFSQFVRAEVTLGRTWVFGKKDGQSIATR
;
A
#
# COMPACT_ATOMS: atom_id res chain seq x y z
N PHE A 1 12.74 15.05 -12.31
CA PHE A 1 12.34 15.05 -10.91
C PHE A 1 11.74 16.41 -10.57
N PRO A 2 10.46 16.51 -10.14
CA PRO A 2 9.82 17.81 -9.94
C PRO A 2 10.27 18.56 -8.67
N LEU A 3 11.00 17.90 -7.77
CA LEU A 3 11.51 18.56 -6.56
C LEU A 3 12.95 19.03 -6.74
N PRO A 4 13.30 20.24 -6.27
CA PRO A 4 14.65 20.76 -6.41
C PRO A 4 15.67 19.89 -5.68
N TYR A 5 16.70 19.43 -6.39
CA TYR A 5 17.82 18.65 -5.87
C TYR A 5 18.48 19.24 -4.62
N ARG A 6 18.34 20.55 -4.46
CA ARG A 6 18.91 21.32 -3.34
C ARG A 6 18.46 20.85 -1.95
N TYR A 7 17.28 20.21 -1.84
CA TYR A 7 16.76 19.72 -0.57
C TYR A 7 17.23 18.30 -0.22
N PHE A 8 17.88 17.59 -1.14
CA PHE A 8 18.22 16.19 -0.99
C PHE A 8 19.72 15.90 -1.12
N LYS A 9 20.55 16.75 -0.53
CA LYS A 9 22.02 16.64 -0.66
C LYS A 9 22.61 15.29 -0.26
N GLU A 10 21.98 14.57 0.65
CA GLU A 10 22.44 13.26 1.15
C GLU A 10 21.53 12.08 0.72
N ALA A 11 20.42 12.36 0.08
CA ALA A 11 19.50 11.37 -0.43
C ALA A 11 19.41 11.47 -1.95
N VAL A 12 19.50 10.35 -2.65
CA VAL A 12 19.25 10.31 -4.09
C VAL A 12 17.85 9.72 -4.32
N PRO A 13 16.82 10.59 -4.34
CA PRO A 13 15.48 10.10 -4.57
C PRO A 13 15.33 9.66 -6.02
N ARG A 14 14.74 8.49 -6.23
CA ARG A 14 14.29 8.00 -7.54
C ARG A 14 12.80 8.21 -7.67
N THR A 15 12.36 8.60 -8.84
CA THR A 15 10.95 8.51 -9.20
C THR A 15 10.62 7.05 -9.48
N ASP A 16 9.56 6.57 -8.86
CA ASP A 16 9.01 5.25 -9.05
C ASP A 16 7.63 5.35 -9.67
N VAL A 17 7.45 4.68 -10.81
CA VAL A 17 6.18 4.60 -11.50
C VAL A 17 5.88 3.12 -11.70
N ASN A 18 4.77 2.69 -11.15
CA ASN A 18 4.31 1.31 -11.28
C ASN A 18 2.93 1.28 -11.94
N ILE A 19 2.77 0.39 -12.90
CA ILE A 19 1.50 0.06 -13.53
C ILE A 19 1.42 -1.46 -13.55
N SER A 20 0.38 -2.02 -12.96
CA SER A 20 0.14 -3.45 -12.94
C SER A 20 -1.28 -3.79 -13.32
N TYR A 21 -1.44 -4.89 -14.02
CA TYR A 21 -2.71 -5.49 -14.36
C TYR A 21 -2.71 -6.93 -13.86
N ASN A 22 -3.71 -7.30 -13.08
CA ASN A 22 -3.89 -8.64 -12.57
C ASN A 22 -5.27 -9.15 -12.98
N TYR A 23 -5.30 -10.27 -13.68
CA TYR A 23 -6.51 -10.99 -14.05
C TYR A 23 -6.57 -12.30 -13.28
N GLN A 24 -7.66 -12.50 -12.55
CA GLN A 24 -7.91 -13.72 -11.80
C GLN A 24 -9.21 -14.35 -12.27
N ASN A 25 -9.13 -15.59 -12.73
CA ASN A 25 -10.29 -16.39 -13.07
C ASN A 25 -10.37 -17.59 -12.13
N ARG A 26 -11.43 -17.63 -11.35
CA ARG A 26 -11.74 -18.70 -10.41
C ARG A 26 -13.15 -19.21 -10.69
N PRO A 27 -13.48 -20.45 -10.30
CA PRO A 27 -14.85 -20.96 -10.46
C PRO A 27 -15.91 -20.05 -9.85
N GLU A 28 -15.59 -19.42 -8.72
CA GLU A 28 -16.52 -18.61 -7.94
C GLU A 28 -16.64 -17.16 -8.47
N TYR A 29 -15.60 -16.64 -9.14
CA TYR A 29 -15.59 -15.28 -9.65
C TYR A 29 -14.48 -15.02 -10.67
N THR A 30 -14.67 -14.04 -11.49
CA THR A 30 -13.61 -13.44 -12.31
C THR A 30 -13.33 -12.00 -11.83
N ARG A 31 -12.07 -11.64 -11.66
CA ARG A 31 -11.67 -10.33 -11.15
C ARG A 31 -10.51 -9.73 -11.95
N ASN A 32 -10.65 -8.45 -12.30
CA ASN A 32 -9.58 -7.62 -12.84
C ASN A 32 -9.15 -6.60 -11.79
N ILE A 33 -7.85 -6.46 -11.63
CA ILE A 33 -7.26 -5.42 -10.79
C ILE A 33 -6.28 -4.62 -11.63
N ILE A 34 -6.50 -3.32 -11.75
CA ILE A 34 -5.58 -2.37 -12.34
C ILE A 34 -5.01 -1.53 -11.19
N SER A 35 -3.71 -1.57 -11.01
CA SER A 35 -3.04 -0.76 -10.01
C SER A 35 -2.01 0.15 -10.67
N THR A 36 -2.00 1.41 -10.30
CA THR A 36 -0.97 2.35 -10.70
C THR A 36 -0.52 3.18 -9.52
N SER A 37 0.77 3.46 -9.45
CA SER A 37 1.33 4.34 -8.45
C SER A 37 2.42 5.20 -9.04
N TYR A 38 2.50 6.42 -8.53
CA TYR A 38 3.55 7.39 -8.81
C TYR A 38 4.12 7.90 -7.49
N GLY A 39 5.43 7.83 -7.35
CA GLY A 39 6.04 8.24 -6.10
C GLY A 39 7.55 8.39 -6.15
N TYR A 40 8.10 8.49 -4.97
CA TYR A 40 9.52 8.72 -4.73
C TYR A 40 10.05 7.71 -3.72
N VAL A 41 11.16 7.08 -4.09
CA VAL A 41 11.88 6.13 -3.23
C VAL A 41 13.31 6.58 -3.08
N GLY A 42 13.85 6.42 -1.89
CA GLY A 42 15.23 6.75 -1.64
C GLY A 42 15.74 6.21 -0.30
N ASN A 43 17.03 6.40 -0.09
CA ASN A 43 17.66 6.09 1.18
C ASN A 43 18.62 7.19 1.61
N VAL A 44 18.86 7.28 2.91
CA VAL A 44 19.84 8.16 3.51
C VAL A 44 20.79 7.31 4.35
N LYS A 45 22.09 7.34 4.00
CA LYS A 45 23.18 6.66 4.74
C LYS A 45 22.94 5.16 4.97
N ASN A 46 22.18 4.49 4.09
CA ASN A 46 21.81 3.07 4.20
C ASN A 46 21.13 2.68 5.54
N ARG A 47 20.56 3.66 6.22
CA ARG A 47 19.86 3.46 7.50
C ARG A 47 18.40 3.90 7.45
N PHE A 48 18.11 4.95 6.71
CA PHE A 48 16.76 5.47 6.57
C PHE A 48 16.30 5.32 5.14
N TYR A 49 15.26 4.52 4.92
CA TYR A 49 14.63 4.28 3.63
C TYR A 49 13.24 4.87 3.65
N TYR A 50 12.88 5.52 2.57
CA TYR A 50 11.54 6.07 2.40
C TYR A 50 10.97 5.73 1.03
N GLN A 51 9.68 5.48 1.04
CA GLN A 51 8.85 5.33 -0.14
C GLN A 51 7.61 6.19 0.08
N VAL A 52 7.41 7.18 -0.76
CA VAL A 52 6.25 8.08 -0.66
C VAL A 52 5.55 8.10 -2.00
N TYR A 53 4.31 7.70 -2.01
CA TYR A 53 3.45 7.65 -3.18
C TYR A 53 2.33 8.67 -3.03
N PRO A 54 2.49 9.90 -3.53
CA PRO A 54 1.44 10.91 -3.54
C PRO A 54 0.19 10.46 -4.28
N ILE A 55 0.35 9.60 -5.29
CA ILE A 55 -0.74 9.07 -6.08
C ILE A 55 -0.64 7.56 -6.13
N GLN A 56 -1.68 6.89 -5.63
CA GLN A 56 -1.91 5.46 -5.77
C GLN A 56 -3.36 5.26 -6.19
N MET A 57 -3.58 4.44 -7.21
CA MET A 57 -4.90 4.14 -7.74
C MET A 57 -5.04 2.64 -7.91
N ASN A 58 -6.14 2.08 -7.41
CA ASN A 58 -6.54 0.71 -7.66
C ASN A 58 -7.98 0.69 -8.19
N ILE A 59 -8.19 -0.05 -9.25
CA ILE A 59 -9.49 -0.30 -9.82
C ILE A 59 -9.73 -1.81 -9.75
N VAL A 60 -10.75 -2.20 -9.03
CA VAL A 60 -11.14 -3.61 -8.87
C VAL A 60 -12.50 -3.80 -9.52
N ASN A 61 -12.55 -4.64 -10.53
CA ASN A 61 -13.77 -5.03 -11.20
C ASN A 61 -14.00 -6.53 -11.06
N LEU A 62 -15.14 -6.90 -10.52
CA LEU A 62 -15.63 -8.27 -10.43
C LEU A 62 -16.61 -8.56 -11.53
N PHE A 63 -16.46 -9.74 -12.13
CA PHE A 63 -17.36 -10.28 -13.14
C PHE A 63 -17.71 -11.72 -12.78
N ASN A 64 -18.80 -12.23 -13.33
CA ASN A 64 -19.19 -13.64 -13.24
C ASN A 64 -19.14 -14.19 -11.79
N LEU A 65 -19.78 -13.46 -10.88
CA LEU A 65 -19.90 -13.90 -9.50
C LEU A 65 -20.92 -15.05 -9.44
N ASP A 66 -20.48 -16.21 -8.96
CA ASP A 66 -21.34 -17.37 -8.74
C ASP A 66 -22.41 -17.08 -7.68
N GLN A 67 -23.62 -17.61 -7.88
CA GLN A 67 -24.75 -17.30 -7.01
C GLN A 67 -24.60 -17.90 -5.61
N ASP A 68 -24.03 -19.09 -5.51
CA ASP A 68 -23.84 -19.77 -4.21
C ASP A 68 -22.75 -19.04 -3.42
N PHE A 69 -21.68 -18.61 -4.11
CA PHE A 69 -20.66 -17.79 -3.51
C PHE A 69 -21.21 -16.43 -3.06
N TYR A 70 -22.06 -15.78 -3.87
CA TYR A 70 -22.73 -14.54 -3.49
C TYR A 70 -23.57 -14.69 -2.21
N ASN A 71 -24.31 -15.77 -2.08
CA ASN A 71 -25.12 -16.07 -0.90
C ASN A 71 -24.24 -16.26 0.35
N THR A 72 -23.06 -16.87 0.19
CA THR A 72 -22.08 -17.00 1.27
C THR A 72 -21.55 -15.63 1.71
N LEU A 73 -21.26 -14.74 0.75
CA LEU A 73 -20.81 -13.38 1.04
C LEU A 73 -21.90 -12.51 1.70
N ALA A 74 -23.18 -12.77 1.42
CA ALA A 74 -24.29 -12.02 1.99
C ALA A 74 -24.35 -12.12 3.52
N ASN A 75 -23.86 -13.21 4.09
CA ASN A 75 -23.86 -13.48 5.53
C ASN A 75 -22.70 -12.79 6.28
N ASP A 76 -21.68 -12.31 5.57
CA ASP A 76 -20.54 -11.62 6.16
C ASP A 76 -20.32 -10.24 5.48
N PRO A 77 -20.68 -9.14 6.17
CA PRO A 77 -20.53 -7.80 5.62
C PRO A 77 -19.08 -7.42 5.27
N PHE A 78 -18.09 -7.97 5.98
CA PHE A 78 -16.69 -7.71 5.74
C PHE A 78 -16.23 -8.38 4.43
N LEU A 79 -16.56 -9.66 4.26
CA LEU A 79 -16.27 -10.37 3.02
C LEU A 79 -17.00 -9.75 1.82
N ARG A 80 -18.24 -9.37 1.99
CA ARG A 80 -19.01 -8.71 0.95
C ARG A 80 -18.34 -7.43 0.43
N ASN A 81 -17.79 -6.61 1.31
CA ASN A 81 -17.08 -5.40 0.93
C ASN A 81 -15.77 -5.70 0.18
N ALA A 82 -15.09 -6.79 0.53
CA ALA A 82 -13.86 -7.22 -0.16
C ALA A 82 -14.11 -7.76 -1.58
N TYR A 83 -15.33 -8.22 -1.87
CA TYR A 83 -15.73 -8.77 -3.17
C TYR A 83 -16.77 -7.88 -3.88
N GLN A 84 -16.52 -6.59 -3.91
CA GLN A 84 -17.30 -5.61 -4.67
C GLN A 84 -16.39 -4.84 -5.62
N ASN A 85 -17.01 -4.28 -6.66
CA ASN A 85 -16.32 -3.31 -7.50
C ASN A 85 -16.02 -2.08 -6.66
N HIS A 86 -14.77 -1.65 -6.67
CA HIS A 86 -14.35 -0.46 -5.95
C HIS A 86 -13.21 0.25 -6.66
N PHE A 87 -13.14 1.52 -6.43
CA PHE A 87 -12.10 2.41 -6.89
C PHE A 87 -11.41 3.04 -5.69
N ASP A 88 -10.10 2.82 -5.59
CA ASP A 88 -9.29 3.43 -4.55
C ASP A 88 -8.37 4.46 -5.19
N LEU A 89 -8.48 5.70 -4.78
CA LEU A 89 -7.51 6.74 -5.10
C LEU A 89 -7.03 7.35 -3.80
N GLY A 90 -5.72 7.33 -3.62
CA GLY A 90 -5.14 7.80 -2.38
C GLY A 90 -3.68 8.12 -2.49
N SER A 91 -3.07 8.23 -1.35
CA SER A 91 -1.63 8.39 -1.15
C SER A 91 -1.16 7.46 -0.04
N GLY A 92 0.11 7.08 -0.10
CA GLY A 92 0.67 6.23 0.92
C GLY A 92 2.17 6.39 1.02
N GLY A 93 2.74 5.77 2.03
CA GLY A 93 4.18 5.78 2.20
C GLY A 93 4.66 4.83 3.27
N THR A 94 5.91 4.47 3.12
CA THR A 94 6.63 3.65 4.09
C THR A 94 7.92 4.35 4.47
N LEU A 95 8.16 4.46 5.75
CA LEU A 95 9.41 4.89 6.34
C LEU A 95 10.04 3.70 7.06
N TYR A 96 11.25 3.39 6.72
CA TYR A 96 12.01 2.30 7.36
C TYR A 96 13.31 2.87 7.89
N TYR A 97 13.56 2.63 9.15
CA TYR A 97 14.81 2.99 9.81
C TYR A 97 15.49 1.75 10.41
N THR A 98 16.79 1.66 10.25
CA THR A 98 17.60 0.60 10.86
C THR A 98 18.90 1.18 11.43
N THR A 99 19.33 0.64 12.55
CA THR A 99 20.65 0.98 13.10
C THR A 99 21.80 0.29 12.38
N ASN A 100 21.51 -0.74 11.59
CA ASN A 100 22.50 -1.41 10.74
C ASN A 100 22.60 -0.76 9.37
N SER A 101 23.81 -0.43 8.94
CA SER A 101 24.12 0.11 7.62
C SER A 101 24.88 -0.88 6.73
N GLU A 102 25.23 -2.04 7.24
CA GLU A 102 26.01 -3.06 6.52
C GLU A 102 25.09 -4.07 5.82
N SER A 103 25.51 -4.60 4.67
CA SER A 103 24.78 -5.65 3.97
C SER A 103 24.71 -6.96 4.76
N ILE A 104 25.79 -7.28 5.50
CA ILE A 104 25.84 -8.42 6.41
C ILE A 104 26.00 -7.87 7.83
N PRO A 105 24.97 -7.96 8.67
CA PRO A 105 25.04 -7.44 10.02
C PRO A 105 26.06 -8.20 10.88
N LYS A 106 26.99 -7.48 11.48
CA LYS A 106 27.98 -8.04 12.42
C LYS A 106 27.63 -7.77 13.88
N THR A 107 26.73 -6.86 14.12
CA THR A 107 26.31 -6.44 15.45
C THR A 107 24.80 -6.50 15.59
N THR A 108 24.34 -6.63 16.82
CA THR A 108 22.91 -6.52 17.15
C THR A 108 22.37 -5.19 16.66
N TYR A 109 21.21 -5.22 16.00
CA TYR A 109 20.56 -4.02 15.49
C TYR A 109 19.06 -4.07 15.73
N PHE A 110 18.42 -2.90 15.65
CA PHE A 110 16.97 -2.79 15.61
C PHE A 110 16.54 -2.10 14.33
N TYR A 111 15.27 -2.32 13.96
CA TYR A 111 14.61 -1.60 12.88
C TYR A 111 13.19 -1.21 13.27
N THR A 112 12.73 -0.13 12.70
CA THR A 112 11.33 0.26 12.74
C THR A 112 10.84 0.54 11.33
N ARG A 113 9.60 0.13 11.06
CA ARG A 113 8.90 0.42 9.83
C ARG A 113 7.58 1.08 10.19
N PHE A 114 7.34 2.22 9.61
CA PHE A 114 6.06 2.92 9.67
C PHE A 114 5.46 2.95 8.28
N GLN A 115 4.22 2.51 8.15
CA GLN A 115 3.47 2.57 6.90
C GLN A 115 2.17 3.31 7.14
N LEU A 116 1.82 4.20 6.21
CA LEU A 116 0.59 4.96 6.20
C LEU A 116 -0.01 4.92 4.81
N ASP A 117 -1.27 4.48 4.71
CA ASP A 117 -2.05 4.49 3.49
C ASP A 117 -3.36 5.24 3.73
N ILE A 118 -3.66 6.19 2.87
CA ILE A 118 -4.85 7.03 2.94
C ILE A 118 -5.56 6.96 1.59
N ALA A 119 -6.79 6.51 1.55
CA ALA A 119 -7.57 6.45 0.33
C ALA A 119 -8.92 7.17 0.48
N GLY A 120 -9.39 7.78 -0.61
CA GLY A 120 -10.70 8.40 -0.72
C GLY A 120 -10.90 9.71 0.05
N ASN A 121 -10.00 10.10 0.96
CA ASN A 121 -10.18 11.31 1.77
C ASN A 121 -10.18 12.58 0.91
N LEU A 122 -9.27 12.66 -0.06
CA LEU A 122 -9.24 13.76 -1.02
C LEU A 122 -10.52 13.79 -1.87
N LEU A 123 -10.94 12.63 -2.37
CA LEU A 123 -12.15 12.49 -3.16
C LEU A 123 -13.41 12.82 -2.35
N SER A 124 -13.41 12.53 -1.07
CA SER A 124 -14.55 12.81 -0.19
C SER A 124 -14.85 14.30 -0.07
N ALA A 125 -13.85 15.16 -0.22
CA ALA A 125 -14.03 16.60 -0.25
C ALA A 125 -14.84 17.06 -1.48
N PHE A 126 -14.81 16.29 -2.57
CA PHE A 126 -15.54 16.56 -3.81
C PHE A 126 -16.88 15.81 -3.92
N LYS A 127 -17.28 15.04 -2.88
CA LYS A 127 -18.56 14.32 -2.86
C LYS A 127 -19.79 15.15 -3.27
N PRO A 128 -19.91 16.45 -2.91
CA PRO A 128 -21.05 17.25 -3.33
C PRO A 128 -21.16 17.43 -4.84
N LEU A 129 -20.04 17.32 -5.56
CA LEU A 129 -19.94 17.50 -7.01
C LEU A 129 -19.99 16.17 -7.79
N MET A 130 -20.01 15.03 -7.08
CA MET A 130 -19.98 13.70 -7.68
C MET A 130 -21.36 13.08 -7.79
N GLN A 131 -21.51 12.16 -8.74
CA GLN A 131 -22.68 11.28 -8.77
C GLN A 131 -22.67 10.40 -7.51
N LYS A 132 -23.84 10.16 -6.95
CA LYS A 132 -24.00 9.34 -5.76
C LYS A 132 -24.71 8.05 -6.11
N ASP A 133 -24.26 6.96 -5.50
CA ASP A 133 -24.97 5.68 -5.49
C ASP A 133 -26.26 5.78 -4.68
N SER A 134 -27.14 4.79 -4.81
CA SER A 134 -28.38 4.62 -4.01
C SER A 134 -28.16 4.68 -2.49
N LYS A 135 -26.93 4.41 -2.03
CA LYS A 135 -26.49 4.49 -0.64
C LYS A 135 -25.79 5.81 -0.25
N GLY A 136 -25.75 6.80 -1.17
CA GLY A 136 -25.08 8.08 -0.94
C GLY A 136 -23.56 8.07 -1.04
N ALA A 137 -22.94 6.96 -1.46
CA ALA A 137 -21.52 6.89 -1.75
C ALA A 137 -21.17 7.64 -3.03
N GLY A 138 -20.06 8.38 -3.02
CA GLY A 138 -19.56 9.04 -4.24
C GLY A 138 -19.09 7.99 -5.25
N MET A 139 -19.35 8.26 -6.53
CA MET A 139 -19.00 7.36 -7.64
C MET A 139 -18.04 8.03 -8.61
N ILE A 140 -17.07 7.26 -9.09
CA ILE A 140 -16.15 7.61 -10.16
C ILE A 140 -16.27 6.53 -11.24
N TRP A 141 -16.51 6.93 -12.49
CA TRP A 141 -16.73 5.99 -13.59
C TRP A 141 -17.75 4.88 -13.26
N ASN A 142 -18.85 5.28 -12.62
CA ASN A 142 -19.91 4.38 -12.18
C ASN A 142 -19.48 3.31 -11.13
N THR A 143 -18.37 3.54 -10.46
CA THR A 143 -17.83 2.66 -9.42
C THR A 143 -17.71 3.42 -8.10
N PRO A 144 -18.20 2.88 -6.97
CA PRO A 144 -18.05 3.52 -5.67
C PRO A 144 -16.57 3.58 -5.28
N PHE A 145 -16.14 4.67 -4.66
CA PHE A 145 -14.79 4.78 -4.15
C PHE A 145 -14.71 4.43 -2.67
N SER A 146 -13.63 3.78 -2.29
CA SER A 146 -13.34 3.45 -0.89
C SER A 146 -12.74 4.64 -0.17
N GLN A 147 -13.06 4.77 1.11
CA GLN A 147 -12.45 5.76 2.00
C GLN A 147 -11.92 5.05 3.24
N PHE A 148 -10.61 5.09 3.44
CA PHE A 148 -9.97 4.51 4.61
C PHE A 148 -8.65 5.20 4.94
N VAL A 149 -8.21 5.00 6.17
CA VAL A 149 -6.86 5.30 6.64
C VAL A 149 -6.32 4.04 7.31
N ARG A 150 -5.15 3.59 6.88
CA ARG A 150 -4.44 2.47 7.48
C ARG A 150 -3.07 2.93 7.92
N ALA A 151 -2.75 2.71 9.19
CA ALA A 151 -1.43 2.92 9.73
C ALA A 151 -0.91 1.61 10.32
N GLU A 152 0.34 1.30 10.05
CA GLU A 152 1.03 0.11 10.56
C GLU A 152 2.39 0.51 11.09
N VAL A 153 2.72 0.00 12.27
CA VAL A 153 4.05 0.15 12.88
C VAL A 153 4.62 -1.24 13.13
N THR A 154 5.80 -1.48 12.59
CA THR A 154 6.54 -2.71 12.86
C THR A 154 7.84 -2.35 13.56
N LEU A 155 8.10 -2.97 14.69
CA LEU A 155 9.35 -2.88 15.44
C LEU A 155 10.00 -4.24 15.45
N GLY A 156 11.29 -4.28 15.18
CA GLY A 156 12.02 -5.53 15.23
C GLY A 156 13.43 -5.34 15.75
N ARG A 157 13.93 -6.38 16.40
CA ARG A 157 15.29 -6.44 16.89
C ARG A 157 15.93 -7.76 16.47
N THR A 158 17.15 -7.67 15.99
CA THR A 158 17.95 -8.84 15.63
C THR A 158 19.18 -8.88 16.51
N TRP A 159 19.36 -9.97 17.24
CA TRP A 159 20.57 -10.24 18.01
C TRP A 159 21.53 -11.06 17.16
N VAL A 160 22.75 -10.57 16.99
CA VAL A 160 23.82 -11.25 16.28
C VAL A 160 24.82 -11.78 17.31
N PHE A 161 25.15 -13.07 17.23
CA PHE A 161 26.14 -13.75 18.11
C PHE A 161 26.97 -14.72 17.28
N GLY A 162 28.17 -15.01 17.77
CA GLY A 162 29.15 -15.86 17.08
C GLY A 162 30.24 -15.09 16.38
N LYS A 163 31.48 -15.69 16.41
CA LYS A 163 32.70 -15.00 15.96
C LYS A 163 33.00 -15.12 14.46
N LYS A 164 32.46 -16.09 13.73
CA LYS A 164 32.82 -16.33 12.32
C LYS A 164 31.65 -16.49 11.33
N ASP A 165 30.52 -17.02 11.76
CA ASP A 165 29.40 -17.36 10.82
C ASP A 165 28.05 -16.78 11.25
N GLY A 166 28.06 -15.63 11.90
CA GLY A 166 26.91 -14.78 12.12
C GLY A 166 25.59 -15.49 12.44
N GLN A 167 25.52 -16.19 13.56
CA GLN A 167 24.22 -16.69 14.03
C GLN A 167 23.36 -15.51 14.48
N SER A 168 22.09 -15.48 14.12
CA SER A 168 21.20 -14.41 14.52
C SER A 168 19.83 -14.95 14.93
N ILE A 169 19.20 -14.28 15.90
CA ILE A 169 17.80 -14.46 16.26
C ILE A 169 17.10 -13.11 16.04
N ALA A 170 16.02 -13.12 15.28
CA ALA A 170 15.20 -11.95 15.05
C ALA A 170 13.83 -12.10 15.74
N THR A 171 13.36 -11.01 16.34
CA THR A 171 11.98 -10.87 16.82
C THR A 171 11.31 -9.71 16.08
N ARG A 172 10.00 -9.85 15.89
CA ARG A 172 9.15 -8.89 15.19
C ARG A 172 7.88 -8.64 15.99
#